data_4f876b91121938d1a429e2e4ace11741
#
_entry.id   4f876b91121938d1a429e2e4ace11741
#
_cell.length_a   1.000
_cell.length_b   1.000
_cell.length_c   1.000
_cell.angle_alpha   90.00
_cell.angle_beta   90.00
_cell.angle_gamma   90.00
#
_symmetry.space_group_name_H-M   'P 1'
#
loop_
_entity.id
_entity.type
_entity.pdbx_description
1 polymer ?
#
loop_
_entity_poly.entity_id
_entity_poly.type
_entity_poly.pdbx_seq_one_letter_code
_entity_poly.pdbx_strand_id
1 'polypeptide(L)'
;MGSVRKLSPDIIKQIAAGEVIERPASAVKELIENAIDAGATDIQVYIKSGGKEYIKVVDDGSGILRDDVPLIFEKHTTSKIYEPEDLHSIITLGFRGEALHAIAYAARRVVLTTKHADEDVGSRAVVEDGKLKDISMVSRTDGTTIEVFDLFQRLPARRKFLKSIGYETRKIVDVLFRYVFAYPEKTFSLYVDGKPKIKILGKEPKDFYYAYTKRKPEDVNILSAENDANISGNMWLFFDSMNYQPFTFISINGRPVVSGSIYALVKAIIRDRFGAEIPPSVVLWLWLPPHVIDPNIHPAKLEVDIKDKTLVKHLLLSMLREERTVSVSFNDISYQTKDGVKNPTGNISNDNTAIDGKKTSPSRISSVIKMFSPSEEQKQVEKGDYQEIPQIIDVIDNTFVVYRYKGQIKIADQHALMEGILFSILWEHKDKYIQSLTIPWHYEVRNPEEVVEKLSMLGFESTVLSENTVAVRAVPSVLSLRIWNRELMGQLIADIDTSTLSKDKIADVACKLSIKAGDKPSQQFLQTLVKIGEEYPEYRYDPHGRPAVIVLDTPLLEKLFKRK
;
A
#
# COMPACT_ATOMS: atom_id res chain seq x y z
N MET A 1 -15.85 44.87 -24.41
CA MET A 1 -16.79 43.98 -23.69
C MET A 1 -15.98 43.14 -22.72
N GLY A 2 -16.37 43.05 -21.45
CA GLY A 2 -15.65 42.29 -20.45
C GLY A 2 -15.61 40.79 -20.80
N SER A 3 -14.48 40.17 -20.62
CA SER A 3 -14.27 38.72 -20.90
C SER A 3 -14.83 37.79 -19.82
N VAL A 4 -15.17 38.31 -18.64
CA VAL A 4 -15.70 37.56 -17.51
C VAL A 4 -17.19 37.35 -17.63
N ARG A 5 -17.65 36.07 -17.51
CA ARG A 5 -19.07 35.72 -17.53
C ARG A 5 -19.43 34.83 -16.35
N LYS A 6 -20.63 34.96 -15.83
CA LYS A 6 -21.19 34.05 -14.82
C LYS A 6 -21.45 32.68 -15.48
N LEU A 7 -20.95 31.62 -14.86
CA LEU A 7 -21.19 30.26 -15.33
C LEU A 7 -22.66 29.85 -15.15
N SER A 8 -23.16 29.03 -16.05
CA SER A 8 -24.48 28.42 -15.89
C SER A 8 -24.54 27.49 -14.68
N PRO A 9 -25.70 27.34 -14.05
CA PRO A 9 -25.86 26.42 -12.90
C PRO A 9 -25.41 24.99 -13.21
N ASP A 10 -25.60 24.50 -14.45
CA ASP A 10 -25.21 23.17 -14.86
C ASP A 10 -23.67 23.02 -14.95
N ILE A 11 -22.97 24.03 -15.47
CA ILE A 11 -21.52 24.05 -15.51
C ILE A 11 -20.95 24.07 -14.08
N ILE A 12 -21.53 24.88 -13.18
CA ILE A 12 -21.14 24.93 -11.77
C ILE A 12 -21.28 23.56 -11.11
N LYS A 13 -22.42 22.87 -11.35
CA LYS A 13 -22.65 21.50 -10.83
C LYS A 13 -21.65 20.48 -11.40
N GLN A 14 -21.30 20.58 -12.69
CA GLN A 14 -20.31 19.71 -13.32
C GLN A 14 -18.91 19.88 -12.72
N ILE A 15 -18.49 21.13 -12.50
CA ILE A 15 -17.20 21.44 -11.88
C ILE A 15 -17.19 20.91 -10.46
N ALA A 16 -18.17 21.24 -9.63
CA ALA A 16 -18.26 20.84 -8.23
C ALA A 16 -18.29 19.30 -8.08
N ALA A 17 -19.11 18.59 -8.86
CA ALA A 17 -19.14 17.12 -8.82
C ALA A 17 -17.79 16.50 -9.24
N GLY A 18 -17.12 17.12 -10.23
CA GLY A 18 -15.80 16.68 -10.66
C GLY A 18 -14.69 16.93 -9.65
N GLU A 19 -14.78 17.96 -8.82
CA GLU A 19 -13.83 18.24 -7.73
C GLU A 19 -13.95 17.23 -6.59
N VAL A 20 -15.17 16.76 -6.26
CA VAL A 20 -15.42 15.79 -5.20
C VAL A 20 -15.06 14.38 -5.65
N ILE A 21 -15.48 13.97 -6.86
CA ILE A 21 -15.25 12.62 -7.39
C ILE A 21 -14.38 12.69 -8.64
N GLU A 22 -13.10 12.44 -8.48
CA GLU A 22 -12.14 12.47 -9.57
C GLU A 22 -12.07 11.19 -10.40
N ARG A 23 -12.25 10.05 -9.76
CA ARG A 23 -12.12 8.71 -10.36
C ARG A 23 -12.99 7.67 -9.63
N PRO A 24 -13.17 6.45 -10.19
CA PRO A 24 -13.93 5.39 -9.51
C PRO A 24 -13.43 5.08 -8.10
N ALA A 25 -12.12 5.11 -7.86
CA ALA A 25 -11.55 4.91 -6.54
C ALA A 25 -11.98 5.97 -5.51
N SER A 26 -12.23 7.23 -5.94
CA SER A 26 -12.77 8.28 -5.06
C SER A 26 -14.21 7.97 -4.64
N ALA A 27 -15.04 7.48 -5.56
CA ALA A 27 -16.42 7.07 -5.24
C ALA A 27 -16.43 5.89 -4.27
N VAL A 28 -15.61 4.86 -4.53
CA VAL A 28 -15.47 3.70 -3.62
C VAL A 28 -15.00 4.14 -2.24
N LYS A 29 -14.03 5.07 -2.17
CA LYS A 29 -13.54 5.65 -0.91
C LYS A 29 -14.68 6.25 -0.09
N GLU A 30 -15.44 7.16 -0.66
CA GLU A 30 -16.53 7.84 0.03
C GLU A 30 -17.62 6.86 0.49
N LEU A 31 -17.94 5.84 -0.31
CA LEU A 31 -18.91 4.81 0.06
C LEU A 31 -18.43 3.92 1.21
N ILE A 32 -17.14 3.56 1.22
CA ILE A 32 -16.53 2.81 2.34
C ILE A 32 -16.52 3.67 3.61
N GLU A 33 -16.16 4.96 3.51
CA GLU A 33 -16.18 5.87 4.66
C GLU A 33 -17.58 5.99 5.26
N ASN A 34 -18.61 6.08 4.44
CA ASN A 34 -19.99 6.10 4.91
C ASN A 34 -20.40 4.79 5.61
N ALA A 35 -19.98 3.65 5.09
CA ALA A 35 -20.22 2.35 5.73
C ALA A 35 -19.52 2.24 7.09
N ILE A 36 -18.26 2.70 7.19
CA ILE A 36 -17.51 2.72 8.46
C ILE A 36 -18.18 3.65 9.47
N ASP A 37 -18.58 4.85 9.05
CA ASP A 37 -19.28 5.84 9.89
C ASP A 37 -20.66 5.32 10.36
N ALA A 38 -21.32 4.45 9.57
CA ALA A 38 -22.55 3.75 9.96
C ALA A 38 -22.29 2.55 10.91
N GLY A 39 -21.06 2.34 11.37
CA GLY A 39 -20.71 1.26 12.29
C GLY A 39 -20.64 -0.13 11.65
N ALA A 40 -20.58 -0.24 10.32
CA ALA A 40 -20.52 -1.53 9.64
C ALA A 40 -19.36 -2.40 10.12
N THR A 41 -19.60 -3.71 10.18
CA THR A 41 -18.59 -4.73 10.50
C THR A 41 -18.19 -5.56 9.28
N ASP A 42 -19.07 -5.68 8.27
CA ASP A 42 -18.79 -6.30 6.98
C ASP A 42 -19.08 -5.34 5.83
N ILE A 43 -18.05 -5.06 5.03
CA ILE A 43 -18.11 -4.13 3.91
C ILE A 43 -17.68 -4.86 2.64
N GLN A 44 -18.59 -4.98 1.68
CA GLN A 44 -18.35 -5.69 0.43
C GLN A 44 -18.41 -4.72 -0.76
N VAL A 45 -17.36 -4.72 -1.55
CA VAL A 45 -17.23 -3.87 -2.74
C VAL A 45 -17.27 -4.73 -4.00
N TYR A 46 -18.10 -4.37 -4.95
CA TYR A 46 -18.21 -5.03 -6.26
C TYR A 46 -17.97 -3.99 -7.34
N ILE A 47 -17.11 -4.30 -8.30
CA ILE A 47 -16.83 -3.43 -9.43
C ILE A 47 -16.83 -4.19 -10.76
N LYS A 48 -17.22 -3.48 -11.84
CA LYS A 48 -17.03 -3.94 -13.22
C LYS A 48 -16.29 -2.87 -14.03
N SER A 49 -15.45 -3.32 -14.97
CA SER A 49 -14.68 -2.43 -15.85
C SER A 49 -13.90 -1.34 -15.11
N GLY A 50 -13.22 -1.70 -13.99
CA GLY A 50 -12.48 -0.74 -13.17
C GLY A 50 -13.36 0.29 -12.46
N GLY A 51 -14.64 -0.02 -12.21
CA GLY A 51 -15.61 0.88 -11.58
C GLY A 51 -16.23 1.90 -12.54
N LYS A 52 -15.95 1.81 -13.84
CA LYS A 52 -16.54 2.71 -14.85
C LYS A 52 -17.99 2.37 -15.17
N GLU A 53 -18.30 1.08 -15.29
CA GLU A 53 -19.63 0.58 -15.60
C GLU A 53 -20.46 0.33 -14.36
N TYR A 54 -19.84 -0.21 -13.31
CA TYR A 54 -20.57 -0.60 -12.12
C TYR A 54 -19.69 -0.53 -10.88
N ILE A 55 -20.25 0.07 -9.82
CA ILE A 55 -19.74 0.01 -8.45
C ILE A 55 -20.92 -0.35 -7.55
N LYS A 56 -20.74 -1.31 -6.64
CA LYS A 56 -21.70 -1.62 -5.59
C LYS A 56 -20.95 -1.74 -4.27
N VAL A 57 -21.44 -1.08 -3.24
CA VAL A 57 -20.97 -1.24 -1.86
C VAL A 57 -22.13 -1.72 -1.02
N VAL A 58 -21.91 -2.78 -0.25
CA VAL A 58 -22.86 -3.38 0.68
C VAL A 58 -22.24 -3.32 2.06
N ASP A 59 -23.00 -2.87 3.01
CA ASP A 59 -22.64 -2.84 4.42
C ASP A 59 -23.77 -3.35 5.32
N ASP A 60 -23.39 -3.79 6.52
CA ASP A 60 -24.24 -4.24 7.61
C ASP A 60 -24.36 -3.16 8.72
N GLY A 61 -24.15 -1.89 8.40
CA GLY A 61 -24.21 -0.79 9.35
C GLY A 61 -25.62 -0.45 9.80
N SER A 62 -25.79 0.65 10.53
CA SER A 62 -27.08 1.11 11.10
C SER A 62 -28.18 1.36 10.07
N GLY A 63 -27.82 1.48 8.78
CA GLY A 63 -28.78 1.87 7.74
C GLY A 63 -29.12 3.37 7.77
N ILE A 64 -30.17 3.74 7.01
CA ILE A 64 -30.64 5.13 6.85
C ILE A 64 -32.14 5.13 7.09
N LEU A 65 -32.61 6.06 7.93
CA LEU A 65 -34.02 6.28 8.18
C LEU A 65 -34.75 6.67 6.89
N ARG A 66 -35.98 6.21 6.71
CA ARG A 66 -36.78 6.46 5.52
C ARG A 66 -36.94 7.95 5.22
N ASP A 67 -37.15 8.74 6.25
CA ASP A 67 -37.35 10.20 6.12
C ASP A 67 -36.07 10.91 5.64
N ASP A 68 -34.89 10.35 5.92
CA ASP A 68 -33.61 10.88 5.48
C ASP A 68 -33.23 10.46 4.05
N VAL A 69 -33.84 9.38 3.52
CA VAL A 69 -33.48 8.84 2.19
C VAL A 69 -33.57 9.88 1.06
N PRO A 70 -34.59 10.78 0.99
CA PRO A 70 -34.60 11.84 -0.02
C PRO A 70 -33.44 12.85 0.16
N LEU A 71 -33.11 13.16 1.41
CA LEU A 71 -32.20 14.23 1.79
C LEU A 71 -30.74 13.88 1.50
N ILE A 72 -30.34 12.60 1.61
CA ILE A 72 -28.95 12.20 1.41
C ILE A 72 -28.39 12.46 0.00
N PHE A 73 -29.27 12.64 -0.99
CA PHE A 73 -28.89 13.01 -2.36
C PHE A 73 -28.88 14.52 -2.60
N GLU A 74 -29.28 15.31 -1.62
CA GLU A 74 -29.19 16.76 -1.68
C GLU A 74 -27.79 17.24 -1.29
N LYS A 75 -27.42 18.43 -1.78
CA LYS A 75 -26.13 19.03 -1.50
C LYS A 75 -26.13 19.67 -0.10
N HIS A 76 -25.00 19.50 0.63
CA HIS A 76 -24.84 20.06 1.98
C HIS A 76 -25.77 19.45 3.04
N THR A 77 -26.14 18.19 2.86
CA THR A 77 -26.97 17.45 3.80
C THR A 77 -26.14 16.38 4.49
N THR A 78 -26.05 16.48 5.81
CA THR A 78 -25.25 15.57 6.64
C THR A 78 -25.88 15.38 8.01
N SER A 79 -25.77 14.18 8.56
CA SER A 79 -26.11 13.85 9.95
C SER A 79 -24.93 13.94 10.91
N LYS A 80 -23.76 14.43 10.45
CA LYS A 80 -22.47 14.26 11.15
C LYS A 80 -21.96 15.54 11.79
N ILE A 81 -22.46 16.70 11.41
CA ILE A 81 -22.14 18.01 11.97
C ILE A 81 -23.42 18.85 12.06
N TYR A 82 -23.61 19.56 13.15
CA TYR A 82 -24.77 20.41 13.41
C TYR A 82 -24.38 21.86 13.72
N GLU A 83 -23.24 22.04 14.40
CA GLU A 83 -22.74 23.31 14.86
C GLU A 83 -21.35 23.63 14.30
N PRO A 84 -20.96 24.94 14.20
CA PRO A 84 -19.62 25.30 13.73
C PRO A 84 -18.49 24.71 14.57
N GLU A 85 -18.71 24.47 15.86
CA GLU A 85 -17.79 23.90 16.81
C GLU A 85 -17.44 22.44 16.46
N ASP A 86 -18.37 21.69 15.86
CA ASP A 86 -18.17 20.32 15.41
C ASP A 86 -17.04 20.20 14.36
N LEU A 87 -16.80 21.31 13.60
CA LEU A 87 -15.72 21.35 12.63
C LEU A 87 -14.32 21.22 13.25
N HIS A 88 -14.19 21.54 14.54
CA HIS A 88 -12.93 21.43 15.28
C HIS A 88 -12.73 20.06 15.95
N SER A 89 -13.79 19.24 16.02
CA SER A 89 -13.81 17.95 16.70
C SER A 89 -14.33 16.80 15.84
N ILE A 90 -14.09 16.84 14.53
CA ILE A 90 -14.61 15.85 13.58
C ILE A 90 -14.02 14.46 13.89
N ILE A 91 -14.87 13.57 14.39
CA ILE A 91 -14.55 12.17 14.67
C ILE A 91 -14.86 11.29 13.46
N THR A 92 -15.89 11.65 12.67
CA THR A 92 -16.33 10.88 11.50
C THR A 92 -15.39 11.04 10.29
N LEU A 93 -15.32 10.03 9.43
CA LEU A 93 -14.52 10.07 8.20
C LEU A 93 -15.13 11.03 7.17
N GLY A 94 -16.46 11.04 7.01
CA GLY A 94 -17.22 11.97 6.18
C GLY A 94 -17.92 13.05 7.01
N PHE A 95 -18.09 14.29 6.49
CA PHE A 95 -18.88 15.35 7.15
C PHE A 95 -19.50 16.38 6.21
N ARG A 96 -19.05 16.47 4.94
CA ARG A 96 -19.43 17.56 4.02
C ARG A 96 -20.82 17.42 3.39
N GLY A 97 -21.43 16.23 3.43
CA GLY A 97 -22.73 15.98 2.80
C GLY A 97 -22.74 16.20 1.28
N GLU A 98 -21.64 15.96 0.60
CA GLU A 98 -21.49 16.23 -0.84
C GLU A 98 -21.24 14.97 -1.69
N ALA A 99 -20.74 13.89 -1.08
CA ALA A 99 -20.24 12.72 -1.81
C ALA A 99 -21.35 11.99 -2.57
N LEU A 100 -22.46 11.65 -1.92
CA LEU A 100 -23.58 10.95 -2.55
C LEU A 100 -24.26 11.80 -3.62
N HIS A 101 -24.41 13.12 -3.37
CA HIS A 101 -24.88 14.07 -4.38
C HIS A 101 -23.96 14.07 -5.60
N ALA A 102 -22.65 14.17 -5.41
CA ALA A 102 -21.66 14.20 -6.49
C ALA A 102 -21.64 12.89 -7.29
N ILE A 103 -21.70 11.73 -6.61
CA ILE A 103 -21.79 10.42 -7.25
C ILE A 103 -23.08 10.31 -8.09
N ALA A 104 -24.23 10.68 -7.49
CA ALA A 104 -25.54 10.63 -8.17
C ALA A 104 -25.60 11.57 -9.37
N TYR A 105 -24.95 12.74 -9.29
CA TYR A 105 -24.84 13.66 -10.41
C TYR A 105 -23.94 13.15 -11.52
N ALA A 106 -22.80 12.54 -11.18
CA ALA A 106 -21.82 12.07 -12.16
C ALA A 106 -22.23 10.77 -12.87
N ALA A 107 -22.97 9.90 -12.19
CA ALA A 107 -23.43 8.61 -12.70
C ALA A 107 -24.70 8.76 -13.58
N ARG A 108 -24.95 7.76 -14.43
CA ARG A 108 -26.22 7.64 -15.13
C ARG A 108 -27.34 7.30 -14.17
N ARG A 109 -27.08 6.35 -13.27
CA ARG A 109 -28.08 5.85 -12.31
C ARG A 109 -27.40 5.46 -11.01
N VAL A 110 -28.06 5.76 -9.89
CA VAL A 110 -27.71 5.26 -8.55
C VAL A 110 -28.94 4.61 -7.95
N VAL A 111 -28.77 3.44 -7.34
CA VAL A 111 -29.79 2.75 -6.57
C VAL A 111 -29.28 2.60 -5.15
N LEU A 112 -29.99 3.17 -4.22
CA LEU A 112 -29.82 2.96 -2.78
C LEU A 112 -30.86 1.94 -2.31
N THR A 113 -30.45 1.00 -1.48
CA THR A 113 -31.36 0.11 -0.75
C THR A 113 -30.88 0.07 0.68
N THR A 114 -31.69 0.49 1.63
CA THR A 114 -31.30 0.63 3.04
C THR A 114 -32.42 0.20 3.97
N LYS A 115 -32.04 -0.21 5.18
CA LYS A 115 -32.98 -0.43 6.29
C LYS A 115 -32.28 0.00 7.57
N HIS A 116 -32.91 0.92 8.29
CA HIS A 116 -32.46 1.30 9.62
C HIS A 116 -32.90 0.25 10.65
N ALA A 117 -32.09 0.04 11.68
CA ALA A 117 -32.37 -0.96 12.72
C ALA A 117 -33.72 -0.68 13.45
N ASP A 118 -34.11 0.59 13.58
CA ASP A 118 -35.35 1.01 14.23
C ASP A 118 -36.59 0.93 13.33
N GLU A 119 -36.46 0.43 12.09
CA GLU A 119 -37.54 0.33 11.13
C GLU A 119 -37.83 -1.14 10.75
N ASP A 120 -39.10 -1.49 10.56
CA ASP A 120 -39.50 -2.85 10.16
C ASP A 120 -39.25 -3.14 8.68
N VAL A 121 -39.30 -2.09 7.84
CA VAL A 121 -39.26 -2.20 6.39
C VAL A 121 -38.20 -1.25 5.81
N GLY A 122 -37.38 -1.76 4.92
CA GLY A 122 -36.38 -0.97 4.25
C GLY A 122 -36.94 -0.08 3.14
N SER A 123 -36.12 0.85 2.70
CA SER A 123 -36.38 1.79 1.63
C SER A 123 -35.43 1.55 0.44
N ARG A 124 -35.98 1.66 -0.78
CA ARG A 124 -35.21 1.62 -2.02
C ARG A 124 -35.45 2.91 -2.79
N ALA A 125 -34.38 3.67 -3.03
CA ALA A 125 -34.41 4.91 -3.80
C ALA A 125 -33.69 4.72 -5.14
N VAL A 126 -34.22 5.31 -6.20
CA VAL A 126 -33.65 5.33 -7.54
C VAL A 126 -33.39 6.77 -7.96
N VAL A 127 -32.13 7.08 -8.22
CA VAL A 127 -31.71 8.38 -8.77
C VAL A 127 -31.24 8.15 -10.21
N GLU A 128 -31.81 8.88 -11.14
CA GLU A 128 -31.41 8.87 -12.55
C GLU A 128 -31.14 10.31 -13.01
N ASP A 129 -30.05 10.49 -13.73
CA ASP A 129 -29.61 11.79 -14.20
C ASP A 129 -29.53 12.87 -13.11
N GLY A 130 -29.07 12.43 -11.91
CA GLY A 130 -28.92 13.31 -10.75
C GLY A 130 -30.24 13.78 -10.13
N LYS A 131 -31.37 13.13 -10.43
CA LYS A 131 -32.69 13.42 -9.87
C LYS A 131 -33.29 12.17 -9.25
N LEU A 132 -33.79 12.30 -8.05
CA LEU A 132 -34.57 11.26 -7.39
C LEU A 132 -35.84 10.98 -8.21
N LYS A 133 -36.03 9.71 -8.62
CA LYS A 133 -37.14 9.26 -9.48
C LYS A 133 -38.19 8.49 -8.72
N ASP A 134 -37.75 7.64 -7.81
CA ASP A 134 -38.63 6.70 -7.11
C ASP A 134 -38.09 6.41 -5.72
N ILE A 135 -39.01 6.25 -4.77
CA ILE A 135 -38.75 5.68 -3.45
C ILE A 135 -39.83 4.63 -3.20
N SER A 136 -39.42 3.41 -2.95
CA SER A 136 -40.29 2.26 -2.69
C SER A 136 -39.87 1.51 -1.44
N MET A 137 -40.81 0.78 -0.84
CA MET A 137 -40.50 -0.10 0.28
C MET A 137 -39.90 -1.42 -0.21
N VAL A 138 -39.00 -1.98 0.58
CA VAL A 138 -38.33 -3.25 0.27
C VAL A 138 -38.07 -4.06 1.54
N SER A 139 -38.19 -5.37 1.44
CA SER A 139 -37.76 -6.27 2.52
C SER A 139 -36.23 -6.49 2.41
N ARG A 140 -35.50 -6.19 3.48
CA ARG A 140 -34.06 -6.48 3.63
C ARG A 140 -33.66 -6.52 5.10
N THR A 141 -32.45 -7.02 5.36
CA THR A 141 -31.76 -6.91 6.65
C THR A 141 -31.23 -5.50 6.86
N ASP A 142 -30.86 -5.14 8.09
CA ASP A 142 -30.27 -3.84 8.42
C ASP A 142 -29.00 -3.56 7.58
N GLY A 143 -28.67 -2.29 7.43
CA GLY A 143 -27.53 -1.83 6.66
C GLY A 143 -27.89 -1.13 5.34
N THR A 144 -26.88 -0.89 4.49
CA THR A 144 -27.05 -0.15 3.25
C THR A 144 -26.40 -0.85 2.06
N THR A 145 -27.02 -0.73 0.91
CA THR A 145 -26.46 -1.10 -0.40
C THR A 145 -26.58 0.08 -1.33
N ILE A 146 -25.45 0.49 -1.92
CA ILE A 146 -25.42 1.55 -2.93
C ILE A 146 -24.86 0.95 -4.21
N GLU A 147 -25.60 1.08 -5.30
CA GLU A 147 -25.24 0.63 -6.64
C GLU A 147 -25.11 1.84 -7.56
N VAL A 148 -23.97 2.01 -8.20
CA VAL A 148 -23.66 3.12 -9.12
C VAL A 148 -23.45 2.54 -10.50
N PHE A 149 -24.19 3.01 -11.48
CA PHE A 149 -24.15 2.57 -12.87
C PHE A 149 -23.59 3.67 -13.76
N ASP A 150 -22.63 3.31 -14.61
CA ASP A 150 -22.02 4.18 -15.63
C ASP A 150 -21.49 5.49 -15.03
N LEU A 151 -20.58 5.39 -14.09
CA LEU A 151 -19.92 6.54 -13.46
C LEU A 151 -19.26 7.43 -14.52
N PHE A 152 -19.43 8.74 -14.39
CA PHE A 152 -18.99 9.79 -15.31
C PHE A 152 -19.70 9.79 -16.69
N GLN A 153 -20.84 9.11 -16.83
CA GLN A 153 -21.62 9.20 -18.06
C GLN A 153 -22.04 10.66 -18.35
N ARG A 154 -22.33 11.42 -17.30
CA ARG A 154 -22.73 12.83 -17.39
C ARG A 154 -21.54 13.81 -17.41
N LEU A 155 -20.33 13.30 -17.24
CA LEU A 155 -19.07 14.06 -17.24
C LEU A 155 -18.11 13.51 -18.31
N PRO A 156 -18.43 13.68 -19.62
CA PRO A 156 -17.70 13.02 -20.69
C PRO A 156 -16.22 13.41 -20.77
N ALA A 157 -15.89 14.65 -20.41
CA ALA A 157 -14.50 15.09 -20.30
C ALA A 157 -13.75 14.25 -19.24
N ARG A 158 -14.34 14.08 -18.05
CA ARG A 158 -13.76 13.28 -16.97
C ARG A 158 -13.61 11.80 -17.38
N ARG A 159 -14.64 11.26 -18.05
CA ARG A 159 -14.62 9.86 -18.53
C ARG A 159 -13.46 9.61 -19.51
N LYS A 160 -13.09 10.58 -20.34
CA LYS A 160 -11.94 10.50 -21.26
C LYS A 160 -10.60 10.50 -20.54
N PHE A 161 -10.49 11.13 -19.37
CA PHE A 161 -9.26 11.15 -18.58
C PHE A 161 -9.04 9.90 -17.73
N LEU A 162 -10.02 8.97 -17.66
CA LEU A 162 -9.84 7.71 -16.96
C LEU A 162 -8.84 6.83 -17.71
N LYS A 163 -7.90 6.28 -16.99
CA LYS A 163 -6.87 5.38 -17.52
C LYS A 163 -7.46 3.98 -17.83
N SER A 164 -6.60 3.01 -18.07
CA SER A 164 -7.01 1.63 -18.38
C SER A 164 -7.83 1.00 -17.23
N ILE A 165 -8.64 0.00 -17.56
CA ILE A 165 -9.44 -0.76 -16.56
C ILE A 165 -8.54 -1.33 -15.47
N GLY A 166 -7.39 -1.90 -15.83
CA GLY A 166 -6.42 -2.43 -14.88
C GLY A 166 -5.85 -1.38 -13.93
N TYR A 167 -5.59 -0.17 -14.42
CA TYR A 167 -5.12 0.95 -13.60
C TYR A 167 -6.20 1.40 -12.61
N GLU A 168 -7.45 1.62 -13.05
CA GLU A 168 -8.54 2.04 -12.16
C GLU A 168 -8.86 0.94 -11.12
N THR A 169 -8.83 -0.33 -11.52
CA THR A 169 -8.97 -1.46 -10.57
C THR A 169 -7.88 -1.44 -9.52
N ARG A 170 -6.61 -1.21 -9.91
CA ARG A 170 -5.49 -1.12 -8.96
C ARG A 170 -5.70 0.01 -7.96
N LYS A 171 -6.16 1.19 -8.41
CA LYS A 171 -6.45 2.32 -7.53
C LYS A 171 -7.55 2.02 -6.52
N ILE A 172 -8.58 1.25 -6.92
CA ILE A 172 -9.63 0.79 -5.99
C ILE A 172 -9.05 -0.20 -4.98
N VAL A 173 -8.20 -1.13 -5.42
CA VAL A 173 -7.49 -2.06 -4.53
C VAL A 173 -6.63 -1.30 -3.52
N ASP A 174 -5.86 -0.30 -3.96
CA ASP A 174 -5.02 0.53 -3.09
C ASP A 174 -5.86 1.28 -2.04
N VAL A 175 -7.00 1.84 -2.44
CA VAL A 175 -7.94 2.50 -1.52
C VAL A 175 -8.48 1.50 -0.52
N LEU A 176 -8.97 0.35 -0.96
CA LEU A 176 -9.55 -0.65 -0.06
C LEU A 176 -8.53 -1.11 0.99
N PHE A 177 -7.28 -1.40 0.60
CA PHE A 177 -6.26 -1.84 1.55
C PHE A 177 -5.91 -0.79 2.60
N ARG A 178 -6.07 0.49 2.33
CA ARG A 178 -5.90 1.54 3.35
C ARG A 178 -6.92 1.38 4.48
N TYR A 179 -8.17 1.06 4.16
CA TYR A 179 -9.22 0.82 5.16
C TYR A 179 -9.08 -0.56 5.81
N VAL A 180 -8.70 -1.57 5.06
CA VAL A 180 -8.35 -2.90 5.59
C VAL A 180 -7.29 -2.80 6.68
N PHE A 181 -6.23 -2.03 6.45
CA PHE A 181 -5.18 -1.84 7.45
C PHE A 181 -5.57 -0.82 8.54
N ALA A 182 -6.45 0.15 8.26
CA ALA A 182 -6.89 1.10 9.27
C ALA A 182 -7.88 0.48 10.26
N TYR A 183 -8.66 -0.52 9.81
CA TYR A 183 -9.73 -1.17 10.55
C TYR A 183 -9.61 -2.69 10.46
N PRO A 184 -8.57 -3.28 11.04
CA PRO A 184 -8.30 -4.72 10.94
C PRO A 184 -9.36 -5.60 11.62
N GLU A 185 -10.16 -5.02 12.52
CA GLU A 185 -11.29 -5.69 13.17
C GLU A 185 -12.50 -5.87 12.25
N LYS A 186 -12.59 -5.10 11.14
CA LYS A 186 -13.69 -5.17 10.18
C LYS A 186 -13.38 -6.14 9.04
N THR A 187 -14.42 -6.68 8.46
CA THR A 187 -14.31 -7.56 7.29
C THR A 187 -14.47 -6.74 6.00
N PHE A 188 -13.54 -6.92 5.08
CA PHE A 188 -13.58 -6.28 3.76
C PHE A 188 -13.48 -7.32 2.65
N SER A 189 -14.33 -7.19 1.63
CA SER A 189 -14.29 -8.03 0.44
C SER A 189 -14.33 -7.18 -0.83
N LEU A 190 -13.56 -7.59 -1.86
CA LEU A 190 -13.61 -6.98 -3.19
C LEU A 190 -13.87 -8.04 -4.25
N TYR A 191 -14.87 -7.78 -5.07
CA TYR A 191 -15.20 -8.59 -6.25
C TYR A 191 -14.99 -7.74 -7.52
N VAL A 192 -14.23 -8.26 -8.46
CA VAL A 192 -13.92 -7.62 -9.74
C VAL A 192 -14.46 -8.48 -10.86
N ASP A 193 -15.34 -7.92 -11.69
CA ASP A 193 -15.98 -8.62 -12.80
C ASP A 193 -16.60 -9.98 -12.38
N GLY A 194 -17.25 -10.00 -11.21
CA GLY A 194 -17.90 -11.16 -10.62
C GLY A 194 -16.98 -12.17 -9.91
N LYS A 195 -15.67 -11.95 -9.91
CA LYS A 195 -14.69 -12.83 -9.24
C LYS A 195 -14.17 -12.22 -7.95
N PRO A 196 -13.99 -13.00 -6.87
CA PRO A 196 -13.37 -12.50 -5.64
C PRO A 196 -11.90 -12.12 -5.93
N LYS A 197 -11.55 -10.88 -5.62
CA LYS A 197 -10.19 -10.33 -5.77
C LYS A 197 -9.49 -10.21 -4.43
N ILE A 198 -10.23 -9.79 -3.39
CA ILE A 198 -9.76 -9.65 -2.01
C ILE A 198 -10.81 -10.29 -1.13
N LYS A 199 -10.37 -11.20 -0.28
CA LYS A 199 -11.13 -11.76 0.84
C LYS A 199 -10.14 -12.15 1.91
N ILE A 200 -10.19 -11.48 3.05
CA ILE A 200 -9.31 -11.75 4.17
C ILE A 200 -10.06 -12.74 5.08
N LEU A 201 -9.49 -13.93 5.26
CA LEU A 201 -10.14 -15.03 5.97
C LEU A 201 -9.69 -15.13 7.45
N GLY A 202 -8.52 -14.58 7.77
CA GLY A 202 -7.95 -14.56 9.11
C GLY A 202 -7.86 -13.14 9.66
N LYS A 203 -7.62 -13.03 10.97
CA LYS A 203 -7.44 -11.75 11.68
C LYS A 203 -6.01 -11.53 12.17
N GLU A 204 -5.11 -12.47 11.87
CA GLU A 204 -3.70 -12.34 12.22
C GLU A 204 -2.97 -11.37 11.28
N PRO A 205 -1.99 -10.59 11.75
CA PRO A 205 -1.26 -9.63 10.92
C PRO A 205 -0.71 -10.24 9.61
N LYS A 206 -0.21 -11.48 9.67
CA LYS A 206 0.30 -12.21 8.50
C LYS A 206 -0.76 -12.49 7.44
N ASP A 207 -2.05 -12.59 7.80
CA ASP A 207 -3.13 -12.80 6.84
C ASP A 207 -3.37 -11.53 6.02
N PHE A 208 -3.30 -10.36 6.65
CA PHE A 208 -3.38 -9.05 5.98
C PHE A 208 -2.18 -8.84 5.06
N TYR A 209 -0.98 -9.18 5.54
CA TYR A 209 0.23 -9.11 4.73
C TYR A 209 0.12 -9.99 3.49
N TYR A 210 -0.30 -11.25 3.66
CA TYR A 210 -0.51 -12.17 2.54
C TYR A 210 -1.61 -11.68 1.57
N ALA A 211 -2.70 -11.14 2.09
CA ALA A 211 -3.77 -10.61 1.26
C ALA A 211 -3.28 -9.51 0.32
N TYR A 212 -2.38 -8.64 0.82
CA TYR A 212 -1.82 -7.51 0.07
C TYR A 212 -0.69 -7.92 -0.88
N THR A 213 0.31 -8.66 -0.37
CA THR A 213 1.56 -8.97 -1.08
C THR A 213 1.52 -10.30 -1.85
N LYS A 214 0.57 -11.21 -1.51
CA LYS A 214 0.54 -12.63 -1.90
C LYS A 214 1.74 -13.44 -1.40
N ARG A 215 2.40 -12.97 -0.34
CA ARG A 215 3.59 -13.56 0.28
C ARG A 215 3.36 -13.72 1.79
N LYS A 216 4.11 -14.61 2.41
CA LYS A 216 4.16 -14.75 3.87
C LYS A 216 5.37 -13.97 4.38
N PRO A 217 5.24 -13.15 5.42
CA PRO A 217 6.39 -12.52 6.06
C PRO A 217 7.21 -13.58 6.81
N GLU A 218 8.50 -13.37 6.94
CA GLU A 218 9.40 -14.22 7.72
C GLU A 218 9.13 -14.03 9.21
N ASP A 219 8.92 -12.79 9.62
CA ASP A 219 8.62 -12.41 11.00
C ASP A 219 7.66 -11.23 11.07
N VAL A 220 6.97 -11.08 12.20
CA VAL A 220 6.01 -9.98 12.46
C VAL A 220 6.19 -9.49 13.88
N ASN A 221 6.60 -8.23 14.02
CA ASN A 221 6.66 -7.58 15.33
C ASN A 221 5.41 -6.70 15.52
N ILE A 222 4.77 -6.86 16.67
CA ILE A 222 3.61 -6.05 17.10
C ILE A 222 4.09 -5.18 18.25
N LEU A 223 4.05 -3.87 18.05
CA LEU A 223 4.56 -2.88 18.99
C LEU A 223 3.45 -1.93 19.39
N SER A 224 3.45 -1.49 20.64
CA SER A 224 2.53 -0.49 21.15
C SER A 224 3.25 0.45 22.12
N ALA A 225 2.82 1.70 22.16
CA ALA A 225 3.25 2.66 23.19
C ALA A 225 2.14 3.68 23.47
N GLU A 226 2.14 4.18 24.67
CA GLU A 226 1.30 5.27 25.15
C GLU A 226 2.13 6.23 25.97
N ASN A 227 1.79 7.51 25.99
CA ASN A 227 2.44 8.51 26.82
C ASN A 227 1.43 9.31 27.66
N ASP A 228 1.95 10.06 28.63
CA ASP A 228 1.15 10.86 29.58
C ASP A 228 0.34 12.00 28.89
N ALA A 229 0.62 12.29 27.63
CA ALA A 229 -0.08 13.32 26.85
C ALA A 229 -1.32 12.78 26.09
N ASN A 230 -1.85 11.61 26.45
CA ASN A 230 -2.91 10.89 25.74
C ASN A 230 -2.60 10.64 24.25
N ILE A 231 -1.34 10.40 23.95
CA ILE A 231 -0.90 9.99 22.62
C ILE A 231 -0.54 8.52 22.71
N SER A 232 -1.19 7.71 21.89
CA SER A 232 -0.92 6.29 21.81
C SER A 232 -0.75 5.83 20.37
N GLY A 233 -0.17 4.67 20.21
CA GLY A 233 -0.04 4.07 18.88
C GLY A 233 0.25 2.59 18.94
N ASN A 234 -0.13 1.92 17.85
CA ASN A 234 0.19 0.52 17.58
C ASN A 234 0.91 0.42 16.24
N MET A 235 1.83 -0.53 16.13
CA MET A 235 2.60 -0.74 14.91
C MET A 235 2.76 -2.23 14.64
N TRP A 236 2.54 -2.62 13.38
CA TRP A 236 2.97 -3.91 12.87
C TRP A 236 4.18 -3.70 11.97
N LEU A 237 5.23 -4.46 12.20
CA LEU A 237 6.40 -4.53 11.35
C LEU A 237 6.45 -5.92 10.72
N PHE A 238 6.47 -5.98 9.39
CA PHE A 238 6.55 -7.22 8.65
C PHE A 238 7.93 -7.32 8.01
N PHE A 239 8.67 -8.34 8.40
CA PHE A 239 9.98 -8.66 7.86
C PHE A 239 9.81 -9.69 6.76
N ASP A 240 10.20 -9.33 5.55
CA ASP A 240 10.20 -10.18 4.37
C ASP A 240 11.39 -9.77 3.51
N SER A 241 12.50 -10.50 3.66
CA SER A 241 13.76 -10.26 2.93
C SER A 241 13.58 -10.35 1.41
N MET A 242 12.50 -10.98 0.97
CA MET A 242 12.13 -11.13 -0.43
C MET A 242 11.17 -10.04 -0.91
N ASN A 243 10.72 -9.14 -0.04
CA ASN A 243 9.87 -8.02 -0.42
C ASN A 243 10.69 -6.75 -0.63
N TYR A 244 11.07 -6.49 -1.86
CA TYR A 244 11.83 -5.29 -2.26
C TYR A 244 10.99 -4.01 -2.30
N GLN A 245 9.69 -4.10 -2.08
CA GLN A 245 8.76 -2.96 -2.07
C GLN A 245 8.00 -2.92 -0.74
N PRO A 246 8.67 -2.60 0.37
CA PRO A 246 8.00 -2.49 1.65
C PRO A 246 6.96 -1.37 1.58
N PHE A 247 5.77 -1.70 2.03
CA PHE A 247 4.69 -0.75 2.11
C PHE A 247 4.67 -0.03 3.47
N THR A 248 4.03 1.13 3.50
CA THR A 248 3.77 1.85 4.73
C THR A 248 2.33 2.33 4.69
N PHE A 249 1.51 1.86 5.63
CA PHE A 249 0.16 2.36 5.86
C PHE A 249 0.13 3.06 7.22
N ILE A 250 -0.45 4.24 7.25
CA ILE A 250 -0.57 5.04 8.47
C ILE A 250 -2.03 5.44 8.62
N SER A 251 -2.55 5.27 9.83
CA SER A 251 -3.86 5.72 10.25
C SER A 251 -3.72 6.65 11.44
N ILE A 252 -4.41 7.79 11.43
CA ILE A 252 -4.47 8.73 12.54
C ILE A 252 -5.92 8.89 12.96
N ASN A 253 -6.25 8.54 14.22
CA ASN A 253 -7.62 8.55 14.75
C ASN A 253 -8.61 7.81 13.84
N GLY A 254 -8.23 6.60 13.36
CA GLY A 254 -9.01 5.79 12.43
C GLY A 254 -8.99 6.25 10.98
N ARG A 255 -8.41 7.41 10.67
CA ARG A 255 -8.37 7.96 9.30
C ARG A 255 -7.09 7.53 8.59
N PRO A 256 -7.17 6.80 7.46
CA PRO A 256 -6.01 6.52 6.62
C PRO A 256 -5.43 7.82 6.06
N VAL A 257 -4.13 8.05 6.25
CA VAL A 257 -3.45 9.26 5.79
C VAL A 257 -2.33 8.95 4.81
N VAL A 258 -2.11 9.87 3.88
CA VAL A 258 -1.01 9.86 2.90
C VAL A 258 -0.26 11.17 3.05
N SER A 259 0.28 11.42 4.25
CA SER A 259 1.03 12.64 4.49
C SER A 259 2.49 12.47 4.15
N GLY A 260 3.05 13.38 3.36
CA GLY A 260 4.46 13.39 3.03
C GLY A 260 5.36 13.50 4.27
N SER A 261 4.99 14.34 5.25
CA SER A 261 5.82 14.61 6.44
C SER A 261 5.84 13.45 7.42
N ILE A 262 4.70 12.85 7.76
CA ILE A 262 4.64 11.71 8.67
C ILE A 262 5.24 10.45 8.05
N TYR A 263 5.03 10.24 6.75
CA TYR A 263 5.65 9.15 6.00
C TYR A 263 7.17 9.27 6.02
N ALA A 264 7.70 10.47 5.78
CA ALA A 264 9.14 10.73 5.82
C ALA A 264 9.71 10.46 7.22
N LEU A 265 9.01 10.89 8.28
CA LEU A 265 9.41 10.66 9.66
C LEU A 265 9.46 9.17 9.99
N VAL A 266 8.38 8.44 9.72
CA VAL A 266 8.30 6.98 9.96
C VAL A 266 9.39 6.25 9.19
N LYS A 267 9.56 6.52 7.91
CA LYS A 267 10.60 5.91 7.09
C LYS A 267 12.00 6.22 7.59
N ALA A 268 12.26 7.45 8.05
CA ALA A 268 13.56 7.83 8.60
C ALA A 268 13.88 7.04 9.88
N ILE A 269 12.92 6.93 10.80
CA ILE A 269 13.09 6.21 12.07
C ILE A 269 13.27 4.70 11.83
N ILE A 270 12.44 4.09 10.97
CA ILE A 270 12.54 2.67 10.62
C ILE A 270 13.88 2.37 9.94
N ARG A 271 14.31 3.26 9.03
CA ARG A 271 15.59 3.13 8.36
C ARG A 271 16.78 3.26 9.32
N ASP A 272 16.70 4.17 10.27
CA ASP A 272 17.74 4.36 11.31
C ASP A 272 17.85 3.12 12.21
N ARG A 273 16.71 2.53 12.58
CA ARG A 273 16.64 1.38 13.50
C ARG A 273 17.00 0.04 12.84
N PHE A 274 16.53 -0.22 11.62
CA PHE A 274 16.65 -1.52 10.93
C PHE A 274 17.60 -1.50 9.72
N GLY A 275 18.25 -0.37 9.46
CA GLY A 275 19.11 -0.20 8.29
C GLY A 275 18.34 0.23 7.05
N ALA A 276 19.12 0.65 6.04
CA ALA A 276 18.55 1.28 4.85
C ALA A 276 18.11 0.29 3.76
N GLU A 277 18.51 -0.98 3.85
CA GLU A 277 18.53 -1.85 2.68
C GLU A 277 17.20 -2.55 2.40
N ILE A 278 16.61 -3.18 3.40
CA ILE A 278 15.24 -3.71 3.29
C ILE A 278 14.51 -3.38 4.59
N PRO A 279 13.96 -2.18 4.70
CA PRO A 279 13.17 -1.85 5.87
C PRO A 279 11.93 -2.73 5.90
N PRO A 280 11.43 -3.09 7.10
CA PRO A 280 10.18 -3.82 7.20
C PRO A 280 9.03 -3.03 6.59
N SER A 281 8.00 -3.73 6.11
CA SER A 281 6.72 -3.10 5.82
C SER A 281 6.05 -2.67 7.12
N VAL A 282 5.41 -1.52 7.12
CA VAL A 282 4.88 -0.87 8.33
C VAL A 282 3.38 -0.65 8.20
N VAL A 283 2.63 -1.04 9.22
CA VAL A 283 1.28 -0.55 9.47
C VAL A 283 1.30 0.15 10.83
N LEU A 284 0.88 1.41 10.85
CA LEU A 284 0.95 2.28 12.03
C LEU A 284 -0.41 2.90 12.30
N TRP A 285 -0.90 2.75 13.50
CA TRP A 285 -2.06 3.45 14.04
C TRP A 285 -1.59 4.44 15.10
N LEU A 286 -2.05 5.68 14.98
CA LEU A 286 -1.78 6.75 15.93
C LEU A 286 -3.11 7.31 16.43
N TRP A 287 -3.23 7.45 17.73
CA TRP A 287 -4.31 8.17 18.40
C TRP A 287 -3.73 9.45 18.98
N LEU A 288 -4.15 10.58 18.41
CA LEU A 288 -3.63 11.90 18.73
C LEU A 288 -4.77 12.80 19.21
N PRO A 289 -4.56 13.64 20.24
CA PRO A 289 -5.54 14.63 20.63
C PRO A 289 -5.87 15.60 19.49
N PRO A 290 -7.12 16.08 19.35
CA PRO A 290 -7.53 16.94 18.24
C PRO A 290 -6.68 18.21 18.08
N HIS A 291 -6.20 18.80 19.17
CA HIS A 291 -5.38 20.02 19.12
C HIS A 291 -3.97 19.84 18.52
N VAL A 292 -3.50 18.59 18.42
CA VAL A 292 -2.20 18.24 17.81
C VAL A 292 -2.32 18.10 16.30
N ILE A 293 -3.53 17.95 15.79
CA ILE A 293 -3.83 17.64 14.40
C ILE A 293 -4.43 18.87 13.72
N ASP A 294 -4.00 19.16 12.47
CA ASP A 294 -4.72 20.06 11.56
C ASP A 294 -5.32 19.22 10.41
N PRO A 295 -6.64 18.95 10.46
CA PRO A 295 -7.29 18.10 9.46
C PRO A 295 -7.61 18.84 8.15
N ASN A 296 -7.34 20.14 8.04
CA ASN A 296 -7.90 20.99 6.96
C ASN A 296 -6.92 21.33 5.83
N ILE A 297 -5.89 20.50 5.58
CA ILE A 297 -4.83 20.82 4.62
C ILE A 297 -5.18 20.41 3.19
N HIS A 298 -6.02 19.37 2.97
CA HIS A 298 -6.34 18.89 1.62
C HIS A 298 -7.83 18.59 1.43
N PRO A 299 -8.44 18.98 0.29
CA PRO A 299 -9.86 18.71 0.00
C PRO A 299 -10.26 17.24 0.12
N ALA A 300 -9.36 16.32 -0.28
CA ALA A 300 -9.58 14.87 -0.19
C ALA A 300 -9.29 14.29 1.20
N LYS A 301 -8.91 15.10 2.20
CA LYS A 301 -8.60 14.68 3.60
C LYS A 301 -7.55 13.58 3.73
N LEU A 302 -6.71 13.38 2.73
CA LEU A 302 -5.66 12.36 2.69
C LEU A 302 -4.36 12.84 3.34
N GLU A 303 -4.26 14.15 3.63
CA GLU A 303 -3.12 14.78 4.28
C GLU A 303 -3.58 15.36 5.62
N VAL A 304 -2.79 15.07 6.64
CA VAL A 304 -2.95 15.60 7.99
C VAL A 304 -1.60 16.20 8.37
N ASP A 305 -1.58 17.45 8.77
CA ASP A 305 -0.37 18.02 9.38
C ASP A 305 -0.40 17.84 10.90
N ILE A 306 0.74 17.48 11.43
CA ILE A 306 0.93 17.32 12.88
C ILE A 306 1.73 18.53 13.32
N LYS A 307 1.11 19.36 14.17
CA LYS A 307 1.69 20.60 14.68
C LYS A 307 3.00 20.34 15.44
N ASP A 308 3.04 19.26 16.23
CA ASP A 308 4.24 18.84 16.95
C ASP A 308 4.70 17.43 16.54
N LYS A 309 5.60 17.39 15.58
CA LYS A 309 6.21 16.14 15.08
C LYS A 309 7.14 15.49 16.12
N THR A 310 7.60 16.23 17.12
CA THR A 310 8.52 15.74 18.14
C THR A 310 7.81 14.75 19.05
N LEU A 311 6.54 15.00 19.38
CA LEU A 311 5.73 14.08 20.17
C LEU A 311 5.56 12.72 19.46
N VAL A 312 5.22 12.73 18.18
CA VAL A 312 5.10 11.50 17.39
C VAL A 312 6.45 10.79 17.26
N LYS A 313 7.54 11.54 17.05
CA LYS A 313 8.89 10.96 17.00
C LYS A 313 9.23 10.24 18.30
N HIS A 314 8.96 10.84 19.45
CA HIS A 314 9.23 10.22 20.76
C HIS A 314 8.39 8.95 20.96
N LEU A 315 7.11 8.97 20.59
CA LEU A 315 6.24 7.78 20.64
C LEU A 315 6.79 6.65 19.76
N LEU A 316 7.17 6.94 18.53
CA LEU A 316 7.73 5.94 17.61
C LEU A 316 9.05 5.35 18.14
N LEU A 317 9.91 6.19 18.71
CA LEU A 317 11.16 5.72 19.32
C LEU A 317 10.91 4.88 20.57
N SER A 318 9.89 5.18 21.39
CA SER A 318 9.54 4.35 22.55
C SER A 318 9.01 2.98 22.11
N MET A 319 8.13 2.92 21.10
CA MET A 319 7.68 1.64 20.52
C MET A 319 8.84 0.75 20.08
N LEU A 320 9.86 1.34 19.45
CA LEU A 320 10.99 0.60 18.91
C LEU A 320 12.06 0.26 19.95
N ARG A 321 12.03 0.86 21.16
CA ARG A 321 12.92 0.53 22.28
C ARG A 321 12.43 -0.66 23.10
N GLU A 322 11.13 -0.82 23.23
CA GLU A 322 10.51 -1.93 23.95
C GLU A 322 10.29 -3.11 23.00
N GLU A 323 11.32 -3.92 22.80
CA GLU A 323 11.18 -5.26 22.19
C GLU A 323 10.43 -6.18 23.16
N ARG A 324 9.15 -5.97 23.35
CA ARG A 324 8.23 -6.95 23.93
C ARG A 324 7.42 -7.56 22.79
N THR A 325 7.75 -8.80 22.49
CA THR A 325 6.89 -9.70 21.73
C THR A 325 5.63 -9.93 22.55
N VAL A 326 4.62 -9.08 22.39
CA VAL A 326 3.30 -9.29 22.99
C VAL A 326 2.43 -9.91 21.92
N SER A 327 2.10 -11.18 22.09
CA SER A 327 0.99 -11.81 21.35
C SER A 327 -0.32 -11.21 21.87
N VAL A 328 -0.77 -10.11 21.29
CA VAL A 328 -2.07 -9.50 21.62
C VAL A 328 -3.13 -10.13 20.72
N SER A 329 -4.13 -10.77 21.33
CA SER A 329 -5.34 -11.14 20.61
C SER A 329 -6.18 -9.87 20.36
N PHE A 330 -6.79 -9.75 19.21
CA PHE A 330 -7.60 -8.59 18.79
C PHE A 330 -8.78 -8.25 19.72
N ASN A 331 -9.12 -9.11 20.65
CA ASN A 331 -10.19 -8.88 21.62
C ASN A 331 -9.84 -7.83 22.70
N ASP A 332 -8.57 -7.44 22.81
CA ASP A 332 -8.09 -6.48 23.82
C ASP A 332 -7.99 -5.03 23.31
N ILE A 333 -8.27 -4.80 22.02
CA ILE A 333 -8.36 -3.44 21.44
C ILE A 333 -9.78 -2.94 21.64
N SER A 334 -10.12 -2.60 22.89
CA SER A 334 -11.36 -1.88 23.19
C SER A 334 -11.19 -0.42 22.78
N TYR A 335 -11.91 0.01 21.74
CA TYR A 335 -12.15 1.42 21.50
C TYR A 335 -12.85 2.02 22.72
N GLN A 336 -12.15 2.82 23.50
CA GLN A 336 -12.81 3.62 24.55
C GLN A 336 -13.62 4.75 23.87
N THR A 337 -14.84 4.44 23.46
CA THR A 337 -15.86 5.46 23.33
C THR A 337 -16.24 5.87 24.74
N LYS A 338 -15.85 7.09 25.13
CA LYS A 338 -16.37 7.72 26.34
C LYS A 338 -17.82 8.11 26.10
N ASP A 339 -18.74 7.20 26.40
CA ASP A 339 -20.10 7.57 26.78
C ASP A 339 -20.50 6.69 27.95
N GLY A 340 -20.77 7.40 29.04
CA GLY A 340 -21.10 6.80 30.32
C GLY A 340 -22.51 6.24 30.36
N VAL A 341 -22.62 4.93 30.64
CA VAL A 341 -23.75 4.40 31.41
C VAL A 341 -23.21 3.39 32.40
N LYS A 342 -23.37 3.73 33.68
CA LYS A 342 -23.21 2.84 34.81
C LYS A 342 -24.28 1.76 34.78
N ASN A 343 -23.95 0.50 35.04
CA ASN A 343 -24.63 -0.23 36.10
C ASN A 343 -23.93 -1.57 36.44
N PRO A 344 -24.20 -2.06 37.66
CA PRO A 344 -23.21 -2.72 38.48
C PRO A 344 -23.52 -4.21 38.73
N THR A 345 -22.64 -4.79 39.52
CA THR A 345 -22.77 -5.99 40.37
C THR A 345 -22.07 -7.27 39.90
N GLY A 346 -21.24 -7.71 40.83
CA GLY A 346 -20.78 -9.09 40.90
C GLY A 346 -19.41 -9.24 41.58
N ASN A 347 -19.42 -9.25 42.91
CA ASN A 347 -18.29 -9.67 43.78
C ASN A 347 -17.72 -11.03 43.34
N ILE A 348 -16.41 -11.25 43.56
CA ILE A 348 -15.91 -12.28 44.51
C ILE A 348 -14.37 -12.34 44.47
N SER A 349 -13.85 -12.03 45.65
CA SER A 349 -12.79 -12.60 46.48
C SER A 349 -11.34 -12.73 45.99
N ASN A 350 -10.53 -12.03 46.75
CA ASN A 350 -9.10 -12.22 47.01
C ASN A 350 -8.78 -13.69 47.41
N ASP A 351 -7.64 -14.17 46.93
CA ASP A 351 -6.77 -14.95 47.80
C ASP A 351 -5.29 -14.71 47.45
N ASN A 352 -4.61 -14.16 48.45
CA ASN A 352 -3.16 -14.05 48.54
C ASN A 352 -2.58 -15.40 48.93
N THR A 353 -1.53 -15.87 48.28
CA THR A 353 -0.49 -16.64 48.96
C THR A 353 0.87 -16.36 48.33
N ALA A 354 1.73 -15.77 49.14
CA ALA A 354 3.17 -15.63 48.93
C ALA A 354 3.85 -16.97 49.17
N ILE A 355 4.85 -17.33 48.36
CA ILE A 355 5.92 -18.27 48.75
C ILE A 355 7.23 -17.87 48.02
N ASP A 356 8.08 -17.36 48.84
CA ASP A 356 9.53 -17.56 49.12
C ASP A 356 10.50 -17.93 48.00
N GLY A 357 11.58 -17.17 47.98
CA GLY A 357 12.74 -17.33 47.10
C GLY A 357 13.64 -18.51 47.47
N LYS A 358 14.21 -19.11 46.45
CA LYS A 358 15.48 -19.85 46.55
C LYS A 358 16.34 -19.69 45.31
N LYS A 359 17.54 -19.16 45.53
CA LYS A 359 18.68 -19.19 44.61
C LYS A 359 19.07 -20.64 44.29
N THR A 360 19.26 -20.97 43.03
CA THR A 360 20.06 -22.12 42.61
C THR A 360 20.93 -21.79 41.41
N SER A 361 22.19 -22.16 41.57
CA SER A 361 23.38 -21.98 40.74
C SER A 361 23.36 -22.71 39.35
N PRO A 362 24.32 -22.39 38.45
CA PRO A 362 24.30 -22.74 37.03
C PRO A 362 24.96 -24.10 36.78
N SER A 363 24.14 -25.14 36.61
CA SER A 363 24.63 -26.44 36.08
C SER A 363 23.51 -27.25 35.43
N ARG A 364 22.94 -26.77 34.34
CA ARG A 364 22.00 -27.55 33.52
C ARG A 364 21.95 -27.12 32.02
N ILE A 365 23.06 -26.65 31.49
CA ILE A 365 23.11 -26.31 30.04
C ILE A 365 23.64 -27.49 29.18
N SER A 366 24.26 -28.49 29.78
CA SER A 366 24.86 -29.61 29.02
C SER A 366 23.92 -30.78 28.67
N SER A 367 22.69 -30.81 29.22
CA SER A 367 21.74 -31.90 28.96
C SER A 367 20.66 -31.58 27.90
N VAL A 368 20.54 -30.34 27.48
CA VAL A 368 19.53 -29.94 26.47
C VAL A 368 20.07 -30.05 25.04
N ILE A 369 21.40 -30.06 24.85
CA ILE A 369 22.01 -30.15 23.50
C ILE A 369 21.96 -31.59 22.92
N LYS A 370 21.68 -32.61 23.76
CA LYS A 370 21.57 -34.02 23.28
C LYS A 370 20.17 -34.46 22.84
N MET A 371 19.15 -33.60 22.92
CA MET A 371 17.76 -33.94 22.52
C MET A 371 17.35 -33.48 21.10
N PHE A 372 18.22 -32.85 20.37
CA PHE A 372 17.92 -32.38 19.00
C PHE A 372 18.92 -32.94 17.96
N SER A 373 19.28 -34.22 18.05
CA SER A 373 19.86 -34.94 16.92
C SER A 373 18.73 -35.70 16.20
N PRO A 374 18.49 -35.47 14.90
CA PRO A 374 17.45 -36.18 14.18
C PRO A 374 17.79 -37.65 14.06
N SER A 375 16.90 -38.52 14.51
CA SER A 375 16.93 -39.96 14.24
C SER A 375 16.74 -40.23 12.74
N GLU A 376 17.44 -41.25 12.23
CA GLU A 376 17.51 -41.64 10.79
C GLU A 376 16.19 -42.17 10.18
N GLU A 377 15.03 -42.00 10.81
CA GLU A 377 13.76 -42.57 10.33
C GLU A 377 12.77 -41.56 9.69
N GLN A 378 13.21 -40.32 9.34
CA GLN A 378 12.38 -39.39 8.57
C GLN A 378 12.94 -39.13 7.16
N LYS A 379 13.22 -40.18 6.41
CA LYS A 379 13.39 -40.11 4.95
C LYS A 379 12.16 -40.68 4.26
N GLN A 380 11.07 -39.94 4.25
CA GLN A 380 9.98 -39.98 3.26
C GLN A 380 8.95 -38.94 3.62
N VAL A 381 9.25 -37.66 3.33
CA VAL A 381 8.23 -36.62 3.16
C VAL A 381 8.47 -36.01 1.78
N GLU A 382 7.42 -36.01 1.01
CA GLU A 382 7.30 -35.59 -0.38
C GLU A 382 8.08 -34.33 -0.71
N LYS A 383 8.78 -34.35 -1.86
CA LYS A 383 9.40 -33.20 -2.51
C LYS A 383 8.32 -32.20 -2.89
N GLY A 384 7.94 -31.33 -1.97
CA GLY A 384 7.35 -30.05 -2.29
C GLY A 384 8.45 -29.14 -2.85
N ASP A 385 8.20 -28.45 -3.96
CA ASP A 385 9.08 -27.45 -4.58
C ASP A 385 9.42 -26.32 -3.60
N TYR A 386 10.40 -26.55 -2.72
CA TYR A 386 11.08 -25.45 -2.03
C TYR A 386 12.01 -24.82 -3.06
N GLN A 387 11.71 -23.62 -3.53
CA GLN A 387 12.65 -22.81 -4.28
C GLN A 387 13.91 -22.64 -3.42
N GLU A 388 14.98 -23.31 -3.78
CA GLU A 388 16.27 -23.13 -3.12
C GLU A 388 16.73 -21.68 -3.32
N ILE A 389 17.04 -21.00 -2.23
CA ILE A 389 17.54 -19.61 -2.24
C ILE A 389 19.06 -19.66 -2.43
N PRO A 390 19.66 -18.86 -3.34
CA PRO A 390 21.12 -18.74 -3.43
C PRO A 390 21.72 -18.32 -2.09
N GLN A 391 22.76 -18.98 -1.64
CA GLN A 391 23.48 -18.67 -0.40
C GLN A 391 24.83 -18.04 -0.72
N ILE A 392 25.02 -16.75 -0.38
CA ILE A 392 26.31 -16.09 -0.55
C ILE A 392 27.33 -16.71 0.40
N ILE A 393 28.47 -17.12 -0.16
CA ILE A 393 29.61 -17.68 0.55
C ILE A 393 30.60 -16.58 0.88
N ASP A 394 30.95 -15.75 -0.12
CA ASP A 394 31.95 -14.69 0.01
C ASP A 394 31.80 -13.63 -1.10
N VAL A 395 32.48 -12.50 -0.94
CA VAL A 395 32.58 -11.43 -1.95
C VAL A 395 34.05 -11.09 -2.15
N ILE A 396 34.58 -11.35 -3.34
CA ILE A 396 35.97 -11.13 -3.70
C ILE A 396 36.12 -9.71 -4.27
N ASP A 397 37.01 -8.90 -3.68
CA ASP A 397 37.39 -7.53 -4.12
C ASP A 397 36.19 -6.62 -4.36
N ASN A 398 35.10 -6.80 -3.60
CA ASN A 398 33.84 -6.08 -3.82
C ASN A 398 33.37 -6.07 -5.30
N THR A 399 33.66 -7.14 -6.03
CA THR A 399 33.37 -7.26 -7.47
C THR A 399 32.71 -8.60 -7.79
N PHE A 400 33.21 -9.70 -7.22
CA PHE A 400 32.72 -11.02 -7.54
C PHE A 400 32.00 -11.67 -6.35
N VAL A 401 30.76 -12.07 -6.54
CA VAL A 401 29.93 -12.74 -5.52
C VAL A 401 30.04 -14.23 -5.69
N VAL A 402 30.60 -14.94 -4.70
CA VAL A 402 30.66 -16.39 -4.63
C VAL A 402 29.45 -16.89 -3.87
N TYR A 403 28.64 -17.75 -4.47
CA TYR A 403 27.43 -18.26 -3.87
C TYR A 403 27.15 -19.73 -4.20
N ARG A 404 26.33 -20.39 -3.37
CA ARG A 404 25.83 -21.74 -3.60
C ARG A 404 24.37 -21.71 -4.01
N TYR A 405 24.04 -22.44 -5.07
CA TYR A 405 22.66 -22.60 -5.53
C TYR A 405 22.47 -23.97 -6.19
N LYS A 406 21.43 -24.70 -5.77
CA LYS A 406 21.13 -26.08 -6.25
C LYS A 406 22.34 -27.00 -6.23
N GLY A 407 23.09 -26.95 -5.11
CA GLY A 407 24.27 -27.78 -4.90
C GLY A 407 25.52 -27.36 -5.69
N GLN A 408 25.45 -26.35 -6.55
CA GLN A 408 26.56 -25.83 -7.34
C GLN A 408 27.18 -24.59 -6.67
N ILE A 409 28.50 -24.42 -6.80
CA ILE A 409 29.17 -23.16 -6.47
C ILE A 409 29.28 -22.34 -7.74
N LYS A 410 28.87 -21.08 -7.64
CA LYS A 410 28.85 -20.13 -8.74
C LYS A 410 29.52 -18.82 -8.35
N ILE A 411 30.03 -18.12 -9.34
CA ILE A 411 30.61 -16.79 -9.20
C ILE A 411 29.84 -15.85 -10.13
N ALA A 412 29.32 -14.75 -9.59
CA ALA A 412 28.71 -13.69 -10.37
C ALA A 412 29.60 -12.44 -10.33
N ASP A 413 29.83 -11.83 -11.48
CA ASP A 413 30.28 -10.45 -11.56
C ASP A 413 29.09 -9.54 -11.28
N GLN A 414 29.12 -8.81 -10.14
CA GLN A 414 28.00 -8.00 -9.71
C GLN A 414 27.67 -6.87 -10.67
N HIS A 415 28.69 -6.27 -11.33
CA HIS A 415 28.48 -5.22 -12.31
C HIS A 415 27.82 -5.77 -13.57
N ALA A 416 28.41 -6.81 -14.17
CA ALA A 416 27.90 -7.42 -15.39
C ALA A 416 26.48 -8.01 -15.21
N LEU A 417 26.23 -8.65 -14.05
CA LEU A 417 24.89 -9.19 -13.74
C LEU A 417 23.86 -8.08 -13.59
N MET A 418 24.20 -6.98 -12.92
CA MET A 418 23.33 -5.83 -12.80
C MET A 418 23.07 -5.13 -14.13
N GLU A 419 24.10 -5.01 -14.96
CA GLU A 419 24.00 -4.46 -16.31
C GLU A 419 23.04 -5.29 -17.18
N GLY A 420 23.18 -6.62 -17.17
CA GLY A 420 22.29 -7.53 -17.87
C GLY A 420 20.83 -7.40 -17.42
N ILE A 421 20.60 -7.35 -16.11
CA ILE A 421 19.27 -7.17 -15.52
C ILE A 421 18.67 -5.82 -15.95
N LEU A 422 19.41 -4.71 -15.81
CA LEU A 422 18.96 -3.37 -16.17
C LEU A 422 18.63 -3.26 -17.66
N PHE A 423 19.50 -3.81 -18.51
CA PHE A 423 19.30 -3.82 -19.95
C PHE A 423 18.03 -4.55 -20.34
N SER A 424 17.81 -5.75 -19.81
CA SER A 424 16.61 -6.53 -20.12
C SER A 424 15.32 -5.86 -19.63
N ILE A 425 15.38 -5.21 -18.45
CA ILE A 425 14.25 -4.43 -17.93
C ILE A 425 13.90 -3.27 -18.85
N LEU A 426 14.89 -2.51 -19.26
CA LEU A 426 14.69 -1.31 -20.06
C LEU A 426 14.34 -1.62 -21.51
N TRP A 427 14.85 -2.75 -22.05
CA TRP A 427 14.67 -3.09 -23.47
C TRP A 427 13.59 -4.15 -23.73
N GLU A 428 13.52 -5.21 -22.90
CA GLU A 428 12.71 -6.40 -23.19
C GLU A 428 11.44 -6.53 -22.34
N HIS A 429 11.43 -6.01 -21.11
CA HIS A 429 10.37 -6.27 -20.10
C HIS A 429 9.67 -5.01 -19.59
N LYS A 430 9.65 -3.97 -20.37
CA LYS A 430 9.17 -2.62 -20.03
C LYS A 430 7.77 -2.52 -19.42
N ASP A 431 6.92 -3.53 -19.52
CA ASP A 431 5.53 -3.46 -19.07
C ASP A 431 5.22 -4.27 -17.79
N LYS A 432 6.16 -5.05 -17.24
CA LYS A 432 5.81 -6.02 -16.19
C LYS A 432 5.78 -5.46 -14.77
N TYR A 433 6.61 -4.47 -14.45
CA TYR A 433 6.76 -3.98 -13.08
C TYR A 433 7.03 -2.47 -13.07
N ILE A 434 6.00 -1.66 -12.84
CA ILE A 434 6.11 -0.21 -12.74
C ILE A 434 5.83 0.21 -11.30
N GLN A 435 6.74 0.97 -10.71
CA GLN A 435 6.59 1.54 -9.38
C GLN A 435 6.30 3.02 -9.44
N SER A 436 5.18 3.44 -8.84
CA SER A 436 4.83 4.85 -8.72
C SER A 436 5.74 5.56 -7.71
N LEU A 437 6.24 6.73 -8.09
CA LEU A 437 6.98 7.61 -7.19
C LEU A 437 6.00 8.32 -6.25
N THR A 438 6.36 8.43 -4.98
CA THR A 438 5.56 9.16 -3.99
C THR A 438 5.48 10.65 -4.34
N ILE A 439 6.57 11.20 -4.86
CA ILE A 439 6.67 12.57 -5.36
C ILE A 439 7.21 12.48 -6.78
N PRO A 440 6.52 13.03 -7.79
CA PRO A 440 7.03 13.06 -9.16
C PRO A 440 8.37 13.79 -9.22
N TRP A 441 9.28 13.28 -10.03
CA TRP A 441 10.53 13.95 -10.30
C TRP A 441 10.39 14.82 -11.54
N HIS A 442 10.77 16.08 -11.44
CA HIS A 442 10.68 17.07 -12.51
C HIS A 442 12.06 17.29 -13.11
N TYR A 443 12.09 17.33 -14.46
CA TYR A 443 13.31 17.55 -15.24
C TYR A 443 13.04 18.53 -16.37
N GLU A 444 13.99 19.45 -16.60
CA GLU A 444 13.96 20.34 -17.74
C GLU A 444 14.52 19.60 -18.96
N VAL A 445 13.85 19.70 -20.09
CA VAL A 445 14.17 19.03 -21.35
C VAL A 445 13.84 19.95 -22.53
N ARG A 446 14.43 19.67 -23.69
CA ARG A 446 14.22 20.46 -24.91
C ARG A 446 12.91 20.10 -25.61
N ASN A 447 12.61 18.79 -25.69
CA ASN A 447 11.45 18.24 -26.38
C ASN A 447 10.61 17.36 -25.43
N PRO A 448 9.76 17.95 -24.57
CA PRO A 448 9.05 17.18 -23.54
C PRO A 448 8.19 16.04 -24.07
N GLU A 449 7.51 16.23 -25.20
CA GLU A 449 6.65 15.21 -25.81
C GLU A 449 7.46 14.01 -26.29
N GLU A 450 8.58 14.25 -26.97
CA GLU A 450 9.49 13.20 -27.44
C GLU A 450 10.14 12.44 -26.26
N VAL A 451 10.53 13.16 -25.21
CA VAL A 451 11.11 12.55 -24.01
C VAL A 451 10.08 11.68 -23.29
N VAL A 452 8.84 12.13 -23.16
CA VAL A 452 7.74 11.32 -22.59
C VAL A 452 7.48 10.07 -23.41
N GLU A 453 7.49 10.15 -24.72
CA GLU A 453 7.33 8.99 -25.59
C GLU A 453 8.48 7.98 -25.40
N LYS A 454 9.74 8.45 -25.42
CA LYS A 454 10.94 7.63 -25.18
C LYS A 454 10.92 6.98 -23.80
N LEU A 455 10.55 7.73 -22.74
CA LEU A 455 10.40 7.21 -21.38
C LEU A 455 9.30 6.14 -21.31
N SER A 456 8.19 6.33 -22.01
CA SER A 456 7.12 5.33 -22.08
C SER A 456 7.60 4.05 -22.75
N MET A 457 8.41 4.16 -23.82
CA MET A 457 9.04 3.01 -24.47
C MET A 457 9.98 2.21 -23.53
N LEU A 458 10.59 2.86 -22.55
CA LEU A 458 11.48 2.28 -21.54
C LEU A 458 10.73 1.81 -20.29
N GLY A 459 9.40 1.90 -20.27
CA GLY A 459 8.58 1.45 -19.15
C GLY A 459 8.42 2.46 -18.01
N PHE A 460 8.77 3.75 -18.20
CA PHE A 460 8.50 4.80 -17.23
C PHE A 460 7.12 5.42 -17.44
N GLU A 461 6.46 5.82 -16.36
CA GLU A 461 5.29 6.70 -16.48
C GLU A 461 5.74 8.15 -16.31
N SER A 462 5.55 8.95 -17.34
CA SER A 462 5.88 10.37 -17.33
C SER A 462 4.79 11.20 -18.01
N THR A 463 4.77 12.49 -17.75
CA THR A 463 3.82 13.44 -18.34
C THR A 463 4.53 14.77 -18.61
N VAL A 464 4.14 15.44 -19.67
CA VAL A 464 4.53 16.84 -19.91
C VAL A 464 3.88 17.71 -18.85
N LEU A 465 4.66 18.55 -18.19
CA LEU A 465 4.20 19.48 -17.17
C LEU A 465 4.13 20.93 -17.69
N SER A 466 5.09 21.30 -18.54
CA SER A 466 5.15 22.62 -19.20
C SER A 466 5.91 22.48 -20.53
N GLU A 467 6.10 23.61 -21.25
CA GLU A 467 6.79 23.67 -22.56
C GLU A 467 8.22 23.09 -22.54
N ASN A 468 8.84 23.00 -21.38
CA ASN A 468 10.23 22.52 -21.22
C ASN A 468 10.41 21.59 -20.01
N THR A 469 9.33 21.04 -19.44
CA THR A 469 9.43 20.23 -18.21
C THR A 469 8.66 18.94 -18.33
N VAL A 470 9.31 17.83 -17.95
CA VAL A 470 8.72 16.50 -17.83
C VAL A 470 8.65 16.09 -16.35
N ALA A 471 7.53 15.51 -15.95
CA ALA A 471 7.34 14.90 -14.65
C ALA A 471 7.36 13.38 -14.78
N VAL A 472 8.33 12.70 -14.17
CA VAL A 472 8.38 11.25 -14.04
C VAL A 472 7.56 10.86 -12.81
N ARG A 473 6.56 10.00 -13.00
CA ARG A 473 5.60 9.58 -11.97
C ARG A 473 5.80 8.16 -11.50
N ALA A 474 6.36 7.31 -12.37
CA ALA A 474 6.66 5.93 -12.02
C ALA A 474 7.87 5.43 -12.81
N VAL A 475 8.57 4.47 -12.22
CA VAL A 475 9.79 3.88 -12.75
C VAL A 475 9.64 2.37 -12.89
N PRO A 476 10.36 1.71 -13.82
CA PRO A 476 10.41 0.25 -13.89
C PRO A 476 10.93 -0.33 -12.56
N SER A 477 10.29 -1.36 -12.03
CA SER A 477 10.42 -1.72 -10.61
C SER A 477 11.06 -3.08 -10.33
N VAL A 478 11.76 -3.71 -11.26
CA VAL A 478 12.37 -5.03 -11.01
C VAL A 478 13.47 -4.99 -9.94
N LEU A 479 14.14 -3.87 -9.83
CA LEU A 479 15.12 -3.63 -8.78
C LEU A 479 14.71 -2.36 -8.04
N SER A 480 14.44 -2.48 -6.76
CA SER A 480 13.89 -1.44 -5.89
C SER A 480 14.35 0.00 -6.22
N LEU A 481 13.57 1.01 -5.84
CA LEU A 481 13.83 2.48 -5.95
C LEU A 481 15.27 2.95 -5.68
N ARG A 482 16.15 2.09 -5.19
CA ARG A 482 17.56 2.40 -4.91
C ARG A 482 18.41 2.60 -6.15
N ILE A 483 18.02 1.99 -7.28
CA ILE A 483 18.70 2.22 -8.55
C ILE A 483 18.25 3.54 -9.14
N TRP A 484 16.95 3.81 -9.07
CA TRP A 484 16.37 5.03 -9.57
C TRP A 484 16.42 6.10 -8.49
N ASN A 485 17.41 6.95 -8.53
CA ASN A 485 17.46 8.20 -7.79
C ASN A 485 17.31 9.38 -8.76
N ARG A 486 17.12 10.60 -8.22
CA ARG A 486 16.92 11.81 -9.04
C ARG A 486 18.09 12.09 -9.97
N GLU A 487 19.29 11.83 -9.53
CA GLU A 487 20.52 12.13 -10.29
C GLU A 487 20.66 11.18 -11.48
N LEU A 488 20.55 9.87 -11.25
CA LEU A 488 20.59 8.85 -12.31
C LEU A 488 19.45 9.01 -13.32
N MET A 489 18.24 9.35 -12.85
CA MET A 489 17.13 9.64 -13.73
C MET A 489 17.38 10.92 -14.56
N GLY A 490 18.01 11.93 -13.97
CA GLY A 490 18.43 13.13 -14.69
C GLY A 490 19.46 12.83 -15.78
N GLN A 491 20.42 11.96 -15.52
CA GLN A 491 21.40 11.49 -16.52
C GLN A 491 20.74 10.74 -17.66
N LEU A 492 19.80 9.81 -17.35
CA LEU A 492 19.03 9.11 -18.37
C LEU A 492 18.24 10.09 -19.24
N ILE A 493 17.51 11.03 -18.63
CA ILE A 493 16.72 12.02 -19.37
C ILE A 493 17.60 12.89 -20.25
N ALA A 494 18.74 13.36 -19.76
CA ALA A 494 19.69 14.14 -20.56
C ALA A 494 20.23 13.34 -21.76
N ASP A 495 20.48 12.04 -21.58
CA ASP A 495 20.94 11.15 -22.64
C ASP A 495 19.85 10.92 -23.71
N ILE A 496 18.57 10.77 -23.31
CA ILE A 496 17.46 10.51 -24.25
C ILE A 496 16.89 11.77 -24.91
N ASP A 497 17.02 12.94 -24.25
CA ASP A 497 16.61 14.24 -24.81
C ASP A 497 17.46 14.64 -26.05
N THR A 498 18.71 14.16 -26.10
CA THR A 498 19.66 14.52 -27.14
C THR A 498 19.93 13.44 -28.18
N SER A 499 19.39 12.23 -28.01
CA SER A 499 19.70 11.08 -28.87
C SER A 499 18.48 10.23 -29.20
N THR A 500 18.55 9.50 -30.32
CA THR A 500 17.58 8.46 -30.67
C THR A 500 17.76 7.23 -29.77
N LEU A 501 16.65 6.59 -29.37
CA LEU A 501 16.67 5.33 -28.64
C LEU A 501 17.16 4.21 -29.57
N SER A 502 18.29 3.60 -29.19
CA SER A 502 18.83 2.41 -29.84
C SER A 502 19.24 1.38 -28.81
N LYS A 503 19.40 0.11 -29.22
CA LYS A 503 19.84 -0.97 -28.34
C LYS A 503 21.19 -0.65 -27.68
N ASP A 504 22.14 -0.13 -28.45
CA ASP A 504 23.47 0.24 -27.95
C ASP A 504 23.40 1.38 -26.92
N LYS A 505 22.51 2.36 -27.15
CA LYS A 505 22.32 3.46 -26.21
C LYS A 505 21.71 2.99 -24.89
N ILE A 506 20.77 2.04 -24.92
CA ILE A 506 20.19 1.46 -23.71
C ILE A 506 21.24 0.62 -22.96
N ALA A 507 22.12 -0.09 -23.68
CA ALA A 507 23.24 -0.79 -23.08
C ALA A 507 24.20 0.17 -22.35
N ASP A 508 24.55 1.30 -22.97
CA ASP A 508 25.36 2.36 -22.33
C ASP A 508 24.68 2.90 -21.06
N VAL A 509 23.36 3.10 -21.11
CA VAL A 509 22.57 3.56 -19.95
C VAL A 509 22.59 2.51 -18.84
N ALA A 510 22.36 1.23 -19.17
CA ALA A 510 22.40 0.14 -18.21
C ALA A 510 23.77 0.03 -17.54
N CYS A 511 24.86 0.18 -18.31
CA CYS A 511 26.22 0.19 -17.80
C CYS A 511 26.49 1.38 -16.85
N LYS A 512 26.02 2.58 -17.18
CA LYS A 512 26.15 3.77 -16.31
C LYS A 512 25.38 3.62 -14.98
N LEU A 513 24.23 2.97 -15.01
CA LEU A 513 23.35 2.75 -13.85
C LEU A 513 23.78 1.58 -12.98
N SER A 514 24.64 0.69 -13.48
CA SER A 514 25.10 -0.50 -12.75
C SER A 514 26.08 -0.15 -11.64
N ILE A 515 26.17 -1.03 -10.64
CA ILE A 515 27.15 -0.98 -9.55
C ILE A 515 28.54 -0.86 -10.15
N LYS A 516 29.36 0.05 -9.65
CA LYS A 516 30.74 0.18 -10.09
C LYS A 516 31.64 -0.86 -9.42
N ALA A 517 32.70 -1.27 -10.09
CA ALA A 517 33.73 -2.09 -9.48
C ALA A 517 34.30 -1.38 -8.24
N GLY A 518 34.31 -2.06 -7.09
CA GLY A 518 34.75 -1.50 -5.80
C GLY A 518 33.64 -0.89 -4.94
N ASP A 519 32.42 -0.70 -5.46
CA ASP A 519 31.26 -0.37 -4.64
C ASP A 519 31.01 -1.50 -3.63
N LYS A 520 30.54 -1.14 -2.43
CA LYS A 520 30.23 -2.07 -1.35
C LYS A 520 28.72 -2.19 -1.16
N PRO A 521 28.00 -2.87 -2.06
CA PRO A 521 26.59 -3.13 -1.83
C PRO A 521 26.45 -4.07 -0.64
N SER A 522 25.31 -4.00 0.03
CA SER A 522 25.06 -4.89 1.15
C SER A 522 24.95 -6.34 0.74
N GLN A 523 25.21 -7.24 1.68
CA GLN A 523 25.05 -8.69 1.47
C GLN A 523 23.64 -9.03 0.99
N GLN A 524 22.64 -8.35 1.50
CA GLN A 524 21.24 -8.55 1.17
C GLN A 524 20.90 -8.09 -0.26
N PHE A 525 21.51 -6.98 -0.71
CA PHE A 525 21.39 -6.55 -2.09
C PHE A 525 22.03 -7.57 -3.05
N LEU A 526 23.22 -8.06 -2.71
CA LEU A 526 23.91 -9.10 -3.48
C LEU A 526 23.13 -10.41 -3.51
N GLN A 527 22.50 -10.79 -2.39
CA GLN A 527 21.59 -11.94 -2.31
C GLN A 527 20.44 -11.82 -3.31
N THR A 528 19.86 -10.62 -3.41
CA THR A 528 18.80 -10.31 -4.37
C THR A 528 19.28 -10.38 -5.80
N LEU A 529 20.42 -9.77 -6.06
CA LEU A 529 21.02 -9.70 -7.39
C LEU A 529 21.27 -11.10 -7.95
N VAL A 530 21.94 -11.98 -7.17
CA VAL A 530 22.20 -13.36 -7.61
C VAL A 530 20.92 -14.20 -7.72
N LYS A 531 19.92 -13.93 -6.87
CA LYS A 531 18.62 -14.60 -6.96
C LYS A 531 17.90 -14.28 -8.26
N ILE A 532 17.83 -13.01 -8.64
CA ILE A 532 17.23 -12.58 -9.92
C ILE A 532 17.98 -13.24 -11.09
N GLY A 533 19.32 -13.28 -11.07
CA GLY A 533 20.11 -13.96 -12.07
C GLY A 533 19.87 -15.48 -12.14
N GLU A 534 19.43 -16.12 -11.04
CA GLU A 534 19.06 -17.53 -11.02
C GLU A 534 17.62 -17.78 -11.48
N GLU A 535 16.70 -16.87 -11.17
CA GLU A 535 15.30 -16.96 -11.61
C GLU A 535 15.11 -16.65 -13.10
N TYR A 536 15.99 -15.81 -13.66
CA TYR A 536 15.94 -15.38 -15.06
C TYR A 536 17.29 -15.64 -15.75
N PRO A 537 17.48 -16.80 -16.35
CA PRO A 537 18.77 -17.20 -16.97
C PRO A 537 19.27 -16.24 -18.05
N GLU A 538 18.37 -15.53 -18.74
CA GLU A 538 18.68 -14.51 -19.75
C GLU A 538 19.51 -13.34 -19.18
N TYR A 539 19.39 -13.04 -17.89
CA TYR A 539 20.12 -11.97 -17.22
C TYR A 539 21.55 -12.32 -16.85
N ARG A 540 21.96 -13.58 -17.07
CA ARG A 540 23.33 -14.04 -16.80
C ARG A 540 24.34 -13.59 -17.84
N TYR A 541 23.93 -12.81 -18.82
CA TYR A 541 24.79 -12.21 -19.82
C TYR A 541 24.60 -10.69 -19.80
N ASP A 542 25.72 -9.97 -19.91
CA ASP A 542 25.66 -8.52 -20.10
C ASP A 542 25.13 -8.17 -21.52
N PRO A 543 24.81 -6.90 -21.81
CA PRO A 543 24.35 -6.48 -23.14
C PRO A 543 25.33 -6.78 -24.29
N HIS A 544 26.59 -6.99 -23.97
CA HIS A 544 27.66 -7.30 -24.91
C HIS A 544 27.89 -8.81 -25.09
N GLY A 545 27.07 -9.65 -24.43
CA GLY A 545 27.13 -11.11 -24.52
C GLY A 545 28.20 -11.78 -23.65
N ARG A 546 28.83 -11.04 -22.72
CA ARG A 546 29.78 -11.62 -21.76
C ARG A 546 29.02 -12.30 -20.62
N PRO A 547 29.47 -13.50 -20.15
CA PRO A 547 28.79 -14.17 -19.05
C PRO A 547 29.00 -13.40 -17.73
N ALA A 548 27.89 -13.04 -17.08
CA ALA A 548 27.87 -12.40 -15.78
C ALA A 548 27.89 -13.43 -14.63
N VAL A 549 27.58 -14.69 -14.91
CA VAL A 549 27.58 -15.79 -13.93
C VAL A 549 28.32 -16.99 -14.51
N ILE A 550 29.30 -17.52 -13.78
CA ILE A 550 30.02 -18.75 -14.12
C ILE A 550 29.77 -19.84 -13.05
N VAL A 551 29.68 -21.08 -13.49
CA VAL A 551 29.56 -22.25 -12.60
C VAL A 551 30.93 -22.85 -12.39
N LEU A 552 31.34 -23.04 -11.12
CA LEU A 552 32.56 -23.76 -10.78
C LEU A 552 32.28 -25.25 -10.77
N ASP A 553 32.32 -25.83 -11.94
CA ASP A 553 32.18 -27.28 -12.10
C ASP A 553 33.56 -27.99 -12.26
N THR A 554 33.54 -29.31 -12.18
CA THR A 554 34.78 -30.13 -12.29
C THR A 554 35.51 -29.89 -13.60
N PRO A 555 34.85 -29.83 -14.80
CA PRO A 555 35.54 -29.55 -16.05
C PRO A 555 36.28 -28.22 -16.08
N LEU A 556 35.66 -27.15 -15.56
CA LEU A 556 36.28 -25.82 -15.47
C LEU A 556 37.50 -25.87 -14.54
N LEU A 557 37.35 -26.49 -13.37
CA LEU A 557 38.43 -26.64 -12.39
C LEU A 557 39.59 -27.45 -12.95
N GLU A 558 39.32 -28.57 -13.62
CA GLU A 558 40.38 -29.38 -14.29
C GLU A 558 41.15 -28.57 -15.33
N LYS A 559 40.43 -27.76 -16.13
CA LYS A 559 41.06 -26.86 -17.10
C LYS A 559 41.91 -25.78 -16.42
N LEU A 560 41.42 -25.15 -15.34
CA LEU A 560 42.16 -24.12 -14.60
C LEU A 560 43.41 -24.69 -13.94
N PHE A 561 43.35 -25.92 -13.39
CA PHE A 561 44.49 -26.60 -12.77
C PHE A 561 45.36 -27.34 -13.78
N LYS A 562 45.09 -27.25 -15.09
CA LYS A 562 45.83 -27.93 -16.16
C LYS A 562 45.94 -29.45 -15.96
N ARG A 563 44.86 -30.08 -15.42
CA ARG A 563 44.80 -31.52 -15.19
C ARG A 563 44.31 -32.33 -16.42
N LYS A 564 43.75 -31.64 -17.39
CA LYS A 564 43.37 -32.11 -18.75
C LYS A 564 43.70 -31.06 -19.77
#